data_9dae4052f3dfe3ee32b3296cbb281490
#
_entry.id   9dae4052f3dfe3ee32b3296cbb281490
#
_cell.length_a   1.000
_cell.length_b   1.000
_cell.length_c   1.000
_cell.angle_alpha   90.00
_cell.angle_beta   90.00
_cell.angle_gamma   90.00
#
_symmetry.space_group_name_H-M   'P 1'
#
loop_
_entity.id
_entity.type
_entity.pdbx_description
1 polymer ?
#
loop_
_entity_poly.entity_id
_entity_poly.type
_entity_poly.pdbx_seq_one_letter_code
_entity_poly.pdbx_strand_id
1 'polypeptide(L)'
;MLDEGANVEPLFVRLLPVLDRIGMAYEIICVDDGSRDDTVARLKALRADEPALRIVCFSRNFGKEVALAAGLRYARGDAVVLMDGDLQHPPEAIEDFVARWRSGYQMVYGQRQSQQARGLRKLLNRVFYRAFAIVAQTKLPRGACDFRLIDRRAVDALNALTERTRFTKGLYAWIGFKQTAVPFDVESRKNGRSGWSSLGLWRFAVDAITSFSMIPLRIWSYVGGVISLFAIGYGLYCFLREFAYGTDVPAISSLMIAVTFFAGVQLMSLGVIGEYLGRVFTEVKQRPLFLVAEEVGFAEPAESTRPGAVSPADYVGPLGVVHPIHGGARGDNGNRGATDVPPQEVARLY
;
A
#
# COMPACT_ATOMS: atom_id res chain seq x y z
N MET A 1 1.89 4.66 14.90
CA MET A 1 2.83 4.47 16.00
C MET A 1 2.88 3.00 16.33
N LEU A 2 4.02 2.47 16.74
CA LEU A 2 4.17 1.10 17.24
C LEU A 2 5.31 1.10 18.25
N ASP A 3 5.00 0.87 19.53
CA ASP A 3 5.94 0.89 20.65
C ASP A 3 6.76 2.20 20.72
N GLU A 4 6.08 3.33 20.63
CA GLU A 4 6.66 4.68 20.60
C GLU A 4 6.30 5.51 21.86
N GLY A 5 5.96 4.87 22.97
CA GLY A 5 5.55 5.53 24.20
C GLY A 5 6.50 6.64 24.68
N ALA A 6 7.81 6.41 24.60
CA ALA A 6 8.81 7.38 24.98
C ALA A 6 8.86 8.64 24.06
N ASN A 7 8.30 8.57 22.87
CA ASN A 7 8.30 9.65 21.88
C ASN A 7 7.00 10.46 21.87
N VAL A 8 5.93 9.99 22.54
CA VAL A 8 4.61 10.65 22.54
C VAL A 8 4.72 12.08 23.04
N GLU A 9 5.12 12.28 24.30
CA GLU A 9 5.21 13.60 24.90
C GLU A 9 6.18 14.54 24.17
N PRO A 10 7.44 14.12 23.85
CA PRO A 10 8.36 14.96 23.11
C PRO A 10 7.85 15.39 21.73
N LEU A 11 7.06 14.55 21.07
CA LEU A 11 6.47 14.86 19.78
C LEU A 11 5.42 15.99 19.92
N PHE A 12 4.52 15.87 20.87
CA PHE A 12 3.46 16.86 21.07
C PHE A 12 3.97 18.19 21.58
N VAL A 13 4.99 18.20 22.46
CA VAL A 13 5.66 19.42 22.90
C VAL A 13 6.22 20.23 21.72
N ARG A 14 6.66 19.57 20.64
CA ARG A 14 7.15 20.25 19.43
C ARG A 14 6.03 20.56 18.43
N LEU A 15 5.05 19.66 18.30
CA LEU A 15 4.01 19.75 17.29
C LEU A 15 2.99 20.85 17.60
N LEU A 16 2.46 20.88 18.82
CA LEU A 16 1.39 21.81 19.19
C LEU A 16 1.76 23.29 18.95
N PRO A 17 2.94 23.80 19.36
CA PRO A 17 3.34 25.17 19.07
C PRO A 17 3.43 25.49 17.58
N VAL A 18 3.75 24.50 16.74
CA VAL A 18 3.77 24.66 15.26
C VAL A 18 2.38 24.83 14.72
N LEU A 19 1.43 23.98 15.17
CA LEU A 19 0.04 24.05 14.75
C LEU A 19 -0.60 25.38 15.19
N ASP A 20 -0.31 25.86 16.39
CA ASP A 20 -0.77 27.15 16.90
C ASP A 20 -0.25 28.31 16.04
N ARG A 21 1.03 28.30 15.64
CA ARG A 21 1.60 29.33 14.75
C ARG A 21 0.99 29.33 13.36
N ILE A 22 0.60 28.18 12.84
CA ILE A 22 -0.10 28.06 11.56
C ILE A 22 -1.48 28.71 11.64
N GLY A 23 -2.12 28.70 12.83
CA GLY A 23 -3.38 29.41 13.11
C GLY A 23 -4.60 28.88 12.33
N MET A 24 -4.59 27.62 11.93
CA MET A 24 -5.69 26.93 11.29
C MET A 24 -6.34 25.95 12.27
N ALA A 25 -7.64 25.71 12.09
CA ALA A 25 -8.29 24.61 12.82
C ALA A 25 -7.62 23.28 12.42
N TYR A 26 -7.33 22.42 13.40
CA TYR A 26 -6.66 21.15 13.19
C TYR A 26 -7.29 20.00 13.97
N GLU A 27 -7.04 18.82 13.52
CA GLU A 27 -7.25 17.55 14.23
C GLU A 27 -5.96 16.74 14.19
N ILE A 28 -5.66 16.01 15.23
CA ILE A 28 -4.52 15.12 15.31
C ILE A 28 -5.05 13.69 15.41
N ILE A 29 -4.66 12.83 14.45
CA ILE A 29 -5.08 11.42 14.44
C ILE A 29 -3.86 10.55 14.67
N CYS A 30 -3.78 9.94 15.85
CA CYS A 30 -2.77 8.95 16.17
C CYS A 30 -3.30 7.56 15.87
N VAL A 31 -2.66 6.86 14.93
CA VAL A 31 -2.96 5.45 14.64
C VAL A 31 -1.94 4.59 15.37
N ASP A 32 -2.41 3.81 16.32
CA ASP A 32 -1.62 2.79 17.02
C ASP A 32 -1.72 1.45 16.29
N ASP A 33 -0.58 0.94 15.83
CA ASP A 33 -0.48 -0.32 15.07
C ASP A 33 -0.31 -1.54 16.01
N GLY A 34 -1.04 -1.56 17.13
CA GLY A 34 -1.05 -2.66 18.08
C GLY A 34 0.17 -2.66 19.00
N SER A 35 0.53 -1.51 19.58
CA SER A 35 1.60 -1.37 20.57
C SER A 35 1.39 -2.26 21.79
N ARG A 36 2.49 -2.69 22.38
CA ARG A 36 2.51 -3.51 23.60
C ARG A 36 3.06 -2.77 24.82
N ASP A 37 3.62 -1.59 24.58
CA ASP A 37 4.13 -0.69 25.61
C ASP A 37 3.04 0.28 26.10
N ASP A 38 3.45 1.36 26.77
CA ASP A 38 2.56 2.39 27.30
C ASP A 38 2.12 3.46 26.29
N THR A 39 2.38 3.29 25.00
CA THR A 39 2.04 4.23 23.91
C THR A 39 0.57 4.68 23.99
N VAL A 40 -0.36 3.73 24.01
CA VAL A 40 -1.81 4.03 24.03
C VAL A 40 -2.22 4.72 25.32
N ALA A 41 -1.68 4.30 26.46
CA ALA A 41 -1.97 4.92 27.75
C ALA A 41 -1.52 6.39 27.80
N ARG A 42 -0.33 6.70 27.26
CA ARG A 42 0.17 8.08 27.16
C ARG A 42 -0.65 8.94 26.22
N LEU A 43 -1.04 8.41 25.06
CA LEU A 43 -1.92 9.11 24.12
C LEU A 43 -3.26 9.44 24.75
N LYS A 44 -3.86 8.50 25.51
CA LYS A 44 -5.11 8.73 26.23
C LYS A 44 -4.99 9.79 27.33
N ALA A 45 -3.87 9.78 28.06
CA ALA A 45 -3.61 10.81 29.07
C ALA A 45 -3.48 12.20 28.41
N LEU A 46 -2.73 12.30 27.32
CA LEU A 46 -2.54 13.56 26.59
C LEU A 46 -3.84 14.10 26.00
N ARG A 47 -4.75 13.22 25.59
CA ARG A 47 -6.06 13.63 25.07
C ARG A 47 -6.91 14.41 26.10
N ALA A 48 -6.71 14.22 27.38
CA ALA A 48 -7.44 14.98 28.40
C ALA A 48 -7.16 16.49 28.30
N ASP A 49 -5.93 16.85 27.89
CA ASP A 49 -5.48 18.23 27.73
C ASP A 49 -5.61 18.73 26.28
N GLU A 50 -5.66 17.81 25.29
CA GLU A 50 -5.73 18.12 23.86
C GLU A 50 -6.98 17.47 23.21
N PRO A 51 -8.14 18.17 23.21
CA PRO A 51 -9.39 17.65 22.65
C PRO A 51 -9.35 17.38 21.14
N ALA A 52 -8.43 18.02 20.39
CA ALA A 52 -8.24 17.78 18.96
C ALA A 52 -7.56 16.43 18.66
N LEU A 53 -6.98 15.78 19.67
CA LEU A 53 -6.34 14.47 19.53
C LEU A 53 -7.39 13.36 19.46
N ARG A 54 -7.28 12.52 18.45
CA ARG A 54 -8.06 11.30 18.21
C ARG A 54 -7.14 10.11 18.10
N ILE A 55 -7.56 8.96 18.60
CA ILE A 55 -6.72 7.76 18.66
C ILE A 55 -7.49 6.61 18.02
N VAL A 56 -6.84 5.91 17.08
CA VAL A 56 -7.32 4.68 16.45
C VAL A 56 -6.36 3.56 16.82
N CYS A 57 -6.82 2.59 17.62
CA CYS A 57 -6.01 1.45 18.03
C CYS A 57 -6.37 0.23 17.19
N PHE A 58 -5.39 -0.39 16.55
CA PHE A 58 -5.59 -1.63 15.82
C PHE A 58 -5.63 -2.84 16.75
N SER A 59 -6.35 -3.89 16.34
CA SER A 59 -6.44 -5.14 17.09
C SER A 59 -5.11 -5.93 17.13
N ARG A 60 -4.19 -5.65 16.24
CA ARG A 60 -2.83 -6.19 16.13
C ARG A 60 -1.99 -5.33 15.21
N ASN A 61 -0.70 -5.63 15.09
CA ASN A 61 0.15 -5.03 14.08
C ASN A 61 -0.28 -5.46 12.66
N PHE A 62 -0.66 -4.48 11.83
CA PHE A 62 -1.00 -4.61 10.40
C PHE A 62 0.06 -3.98 9.50
N GLY A 63 0.99 -3.20 10.06
CA GLY A 63 2.11 -2.59 9.39
C GLY A 63 1.90 -1.11 9.04
N LYS A 64 3.02 -0.40 8.87
CA LYS A 64 3.09 1.05 8.66
C LYS A 64 2.21 1.54 7.50
N GLU A 65 2.24 0.86 6.35
CA GLU A 65 1.47 1.25 5.15
C GLU A 65 -0.04 1.23 5.42
N VAL A 66 -0.49 0.26 6.22
CA VAL A 66 -1.88 0.14 6.63
C VAL A 66 -2.25 1.21 7.64
N ALA A 67 -1.37 1.52 8.59
CA ALA A 67 -1.57 2.61 9.55
C ALA A 67 -1.70 3.97 8.86
N LEU A 68 -0.86 4.25 7.86
CA LEU A 68 -0.97 5.47 7.03
C LEU A 68 -2.31 5.52 6.28
N ALA A 69 -2.76 4.40 5.71
CA ALA A 69 -4.05 4.32 5.03
C ALA A 69 -5.23 4.56 5.99
N ALA A 70 -5.15 4.04 7.21
CA ALA A 70 -6.15 4.32 8.25
C ALA A 70 -6.17 5.80 8.61
N GLY A 71 -5.01 6.42 8.87
CA GLY A 71 -4.93 7.85 9.16
C GLY A 71 -5.59 8.70 8.06
N LEU A 72 -5.32 8.41 6.78
CA LEU A 72 -5.98 9.08 5.65
C LEU A 72 -7.50 8.87 5.63
N ARG A 73 -7.98 7.68 6.00
CA ARG A 73 -9.40 7.35 6.00
C ARG A 73 -10.18 8.05 7.11
N TYR A 74 -9.54 8.23 8.28
CA TYR A 74 -10.15 8.92 9.42
C TYR A 74 -10.05 10.45 9.34
N ALA A 75 -9.09 10.97 8.57
CA ALA A 75 -8.85 12.41 8.43
C ALA A 75 -10.00 13.12 7.70
N ARG A 76 -10.44 14.28 8.26
CA ARG A 76 -11.55 15.09 7.75
C ARG A 76 -11.12 16.48 7.25
N GLY A 77 -9.91 16.95 7.60
CA GLY A 77 -9.39 18.26 7.21
C GLY A 77 -9.24 18.43 5.70
N ASP A 78 -9.17 19.68 5.22
CA ASP A 78 -8.97 20.04 3.80
C ASP A 78 -7.59 19.62 3.28
N ALA A 79 -6.63 19.51 4.17
CA ALA A 79 -5.31 18.95 3.91
C ALA A 79 -4.91 18.01 5.05
N VAL A 80 -4.16 16.96 4.73
CA VAL A 80 -3.70 15.96 5.70
C VAL A 80 -2.18 15.90 5.70
N VAL A 81 -1.56 16.08 6.86
CA VAL A 81 -0.13 15.90 7.05
C VAL A 81 0.12 14.50 7.61
N LEU A 82 0.91 13.70 6.89
CA LEU A 82 1.41 12.41 7.37
C LEU A 82 2.78 12.59 7.99
N MET A 83 2.97 12.09 9.22
CA MET A 83 4.22 12.18 9.94
C MET A 83 4.46 10.91 10.77
N ASP A 84 5.72 10.44 10.80
CA ASP A 84 6.12 9.34 11.69
C ASP A 84 6.25 9.83 13.14
N GLY A 85 5.91 8.95 14.10
CA GLY A 85 5.99 9.29 15.54
C GLY A 85 7.38 9.16 16.16
N ASP A 86 8.42 8.86 15.38
CA ASP A 86 9.79 8.56 15.85
C ASP A 86 10.72 9.79 15.99
N LEU A 87 10.16 11.00 15.88
CA LEU A 87 10.88 12.29 15.97
C LEU A 87 11.96 12.52 14.90
N GLN A 88 12.00 11.71 13.83
CA GLN A 88 12.93 11.93 12.72
C GLN A 88 12.48 13.04 11.76
N HIS A 89 11.21 13.37 11.79
CA HIS A 89 10.60 14.41 10.98
C HIS A 89 10.41 15.67 11.81
N PRO A 90 11.00 16.81 11.43
CA PRO A 90 10.81 18.06 12.16
C PRO A 90 9.38 18.59 11.95
N PRO A 91 8.56 18.73 13.02
CA PRO A 91 7.22 19.30 12.89
C PRO A 91 7.21 20.70 12.28
N GLU A 92 8.29 21.45 12.46
CA GLU A 92 8.46 22.82 11.96
C GLU A 92 8.33 22.92 10.42
N ALA A 93 8.69 21.86 9.69
CA ALA A 93 8.54 21.81 8.24
C ALA A 93 7.07 21.84 7.77
N ILE A 94 6.10 21.62 8.68
CA ILE A 94 4.68 21.68 8.36
C ILE A 94 4.29 23.09 7.92
N GLU A 95 4.91 24.14 8.47
CA GLU A 95 4.68 25.54 8.07
C GLU A 95 4.98 25.73 6.57
N ASP A 96 6.12 25.23 6.12
CA ASP A 96 6.52 25.28 4.71
C ASP A 96 5.59 24.40 3.83
N PHE A 97 5.13 23.27 4.35
CA PHE A 97 4.17 22.43 3.62
C PHE A 97 2.85 23.16 3.38
N VAL A 98 2.32 23.81 4.41
CA VAL A 98 1.09 24.61 4.33
C VAL A 98 1.27 25.80 3.37
N ALA A 99 2.42 26.49 3.42
CA ALA A 99 2.72 27.59 2.50
C ALA A 99 2.73 27.13 1.04
N ARG A 100 3.32 25.97 0.73
CA ARG A 100 3.34 25.38 -0.61
C ARG A 100 1.94 24.90 -1.04
N TRP A 101 1.17 24.30 -0.15
CA TRP A 101 -0.20 23.91 -0.42
C TRP A 101 -1.07 25.11 -0.78
N ARG A 102 -0.99 26.20 0.01
CA ARG A 102 -1.69 27.47 -0.28
C ARG A 102 -1.28 28.09 -1.62
N SER A 103 -0.07 27.80 -2.11
CA SER A 103 0.39 28.22 -3.44
C SER A 103 -0.10 27.31 -4.59
N GLY A 104 -1.02 26.36 -4.31
CA GLY A 104 -1.69 25.53 -5.29
C GLY A 104 -1.03 24.19 -5.61
N TYR A 105 -0.11 23.71 -4.77
CA TYR A 105 0.38 22.34 -4.84
C TYR A 105 -0.55 21.40 -4.04
N GLN A 106 -0.92 20.27 -4.64
CA GLN A 106 -1.85 19.33 -4.03
C GLN A 106 -1.13 18.27 -3.18
N MET A 107 0.17 18.09 -3.38
CA MET A 107 1.01 17.24 -2.56
C MET A 107 2.34 17.92 -2.30
N VAL A 108 2.71 18.02 -1.03
CA VAL A 108 4.01 18.57 -0.62
C VAL A 108 4.73 17.50 0.18
N TYR A 109 5.89 17.05 -0.27
CA TYR A 109 6.63 15.99 0.43
C TYR A 109 7.97 16.48 0.95
N GLY A 110 8.32 15.98 2.12
CA GLY A 110 9.64 16.19 2.68
C GLY A 110 10.69 15.44 1.86
N GLN A 111 11.73 16.15 1.46
CA GLN A 111 12.89 15.59 0.78
C GLN A 111 14.07 15.58 1.73
N ARG A 112 14.53 14.39 2.09
CA ARG A 112 15.75 14.26 2.91
C ARG A 112 16.92 14.82 2.15
N GLN A 113 17.62 15.78 2.74
CA GLN A 113 18.94 16.21 2.26
C GLN A 113 19.89 15.05 2.48
N SER A 114 20.11 14.25 1.43
CA SER A 114 20.83 12.98 1.54
C SER A 114 22.32 13.26 1.79
N GLN A 115 22.83 12.73 2.88
CA GLN A 115 24.23 12.32 2.92
C GLN A 115 24.43 11.34 1.77
N GLN A 116 25.22 11.73 0.78
CA GLN A 116 25.42 11.01 -0.48
C GLN A 116 25.85 9.57 -0.18
N ALA A 117 24.96 8.61 -0.48
CA ALA A 117 25.34 7.21 -0.44
C ALA A 117 26.58 6.99 -1.31
N ARG A 118 27.69 6.51 -0.73
CA ARG A 118 28.97 6.30 -1.41
C ARG A 118 29.05 4.86 -1.97
N GLY A 119 29.74 4.69 -3.08
CA GLY A 119 30.10 3.39 -3.63
C GLY A 119 28.93 2.56 -4.22
N LEU A 120 28.97 1.25 -4.00
CA LEU A 120 28.05 0.25 -4.54
C LEU A 120 26.56 0.56 -4.22
N ARG A 121 26.28 1.07 -3.03
CA ARG A 121 24.92 1.45 -2.61
C ARG A 121 24.31 2.55 -3.48
N LYS A 122 25.15 3.51 -3.95
CA LYS A 122 24.72 4.57 -4.90
C LYS A 122 24.33 3.96 -6.26
N LEU A 123 25.12 2.96 -6.73
CA LEU A 123 24.86 2.27 -7.99
C LEU A 123 23.57 1.45 -7.90
N LEU A 124 23.38 0.65 -6.84
CA LEU A 124 22.19 -0.15 -6.60
C LEU A 124 20.93 0.72 -6.52
N ASN A 125 20.98 1.83 -5.78
CA ASN A 125 19.88 2.79 -5.73
C ASN A 125 19.57 3.37 -7.12
N ARG A 126 20.59 3.72 -7.91
CA ARG A 126 20.38 4.26 -9.28
C ARG A 126 19.72 3.23 -10.19
N VAL A 127 20.17 1.98 -10.13
CA VAL A 127 19.59 0.87 -10.90
C VAL A 127 18.14 0.64 -10.47
N PHE A 128 17.87 0.59 -9.16
CA PHE A 128 16.52 0.42 -8.63
C PHE A 128 15.57 1.53 -9.11
N TYR A 129 15.93 2.82 -8.95
CA TYR A 129 15.06 3.93 -9.38
C TYR A 129 14.86 3.97 -10.90
N ARG A 130 15.87 3.56 -11.69
CA ARG A 130 15.71 3.43 -13.15
C ARG A 130 14.80 2.28 -13.53
N ALA A 131 15.04 1.10 -12.95
CA ALA A 131 14.18 -0.06 -13.16
C ALA A 131 12.74 0.24 -12.78
N PHE A 132 12.53 0.85 -11.60
CA PHE A 132 11.19 1.22 -11.13
C PHE A 132 10.52 2.23 -12.08
N ALA A 133 11.23 3.26 -12.54
CA ALA A 133 10.67 4.27 -13.46
C ALA A 133 10.22 3.66 -14.80
N ILE A 134 10.96 2.66 -15.31
CA ILE A 134 10.61 1.93 -16.54
C ILE A 134 9.40 1.02 -16.29
N VAL A 135 9.40 0.34 -15.16
CA VAL A 135 8.46 -0.71 -14.77
C VAL A 135 7.11 -0.14 -14.36
N ALA A 136 7.11 0.89 -13.52
CA ALA A 136 5.90 1.48 -12.97
C ALA A 136 5.31 2.62 -13.82
N GLN A 137 5.98 2.99 -14.93
CA GLN A 137 5.64 4.12 -15.81
C GLN A 137 5.47 5.45 -15.02
N THR A 138 6.00 5.50 -13.81
CA THR A 138 5.82 6.60 -12.86
C THR A 138 7.15 6.98 -12.24
N LYS A 139 7.49 8.26 -12.24
CA LYS A 139 8.76 8.73 -11.67
C LYS A 139 8.60 8.91 -10.16
N LEU A 140 9.22 8.03 -9.38
CA LEU A 140 9.36 8.25 -7.94
C LEU A 140 10.32 9.41 -7.67
N PRO A 141 9.92 10.43 -6.92
CA PRO A 141 10.83 11.50 -6.51
C PRO A 141 11.93 10.94 -5.62
N ARG A 142 13.19 11.26 -5.96
CA ARG A 142 14.35 10.80 -5.18
C ARG A 142 14.37 11.46 -3.81
N GLY A 143 14.58 10.67 -2.77
CA GLY A 143 14.64 11.16 -1.39
C GLY A 143 13.28 11.54 -0.78
N ALA A 144 12.16 11.31 -1.49
CA ALA A 144 10.84 11.51 -0.91
C ALA A 144 10.62 10.53 0.25
N CYS A 145 10.17 11.07 1.38
CA CYS A 145 9.74 10.29 2.54
C CYS A 145 8.22 10.28 2.67
N ASP A 146 7.73 9.59 3.69
CA ASP A 146 6.29 9.51 3.99
C ASP A 146 5.80 10.80 4.67
N PHE A 147 6.70 11.66 5.17
CA PHE A 147 6.39 12.96 5.70
C PHE A 147 5.92 13.89 4.58
N ARG A 148 4.63 14.18 4.55
CA ARG A 148 4.01 14.95 3.47
C ARG A 148 2.68 15.55 3.86
N LEU A 149 2.32 16.65 3.17
CA LEU A 149 0.97 17.21 3.18
C LEU A 149 0.25 16.80 1.89
N ILE A 150 -1.00 16.39 2.01
CA ILE A 150 -1.85 15.89 0.94
C ILE A 150 -3.17 16.67 0.96
N ASP A 151 -3.53 17.32 -0.14
CA ASP A 151 -4.82 18.00 -0.35
C ASP A 151 -5.99 17.00 -0.26
N ARG A 152 -7.16 17.45 0.17
CA ARG A 152 -8.36 16.61 0.32
C ARG A 152 -8.69 15.81 -0.93
N ARG A 153 -8.62 16.40 -2.11
CA ARG A 153 -8.90 15.71 -3.38
C ARG A 153 -7.93 14.56 -3.64
N ALA A 154 -6.67 14.73 -3.26
CA ALA A 154 -5.67 13.66 -3.39
C ALA A 154 -5.86 12.58 -2.31
N VAL A 155 -6.28 12.95 -1.08
CA VAL A 155 -6.68 12.00 -0.03
C VAL A 155 -7.87 11.16 -0.47
N ASP A 156 -8.90 11.79 -1.03
CA ASP A 156 -10.11 11.10 -1.50
C ASP A 156 -9.78 10.13 -2.65
N ALA A 157 -8.90 10.55 -3.58
CA ALA A 157 -8.40 9.68 -4.64
C ALA A 157 -7.62 8.47 -4.07
N LEU A 158 -6.78 8.66 -3.04
CA LEU A 158 -6.06 7.57 -2.38
C LEU A 158 -6.98 6.62 -1.61
N ASN A 159 -8.02 7.16 -0.98
CA ASN A 159 -9.01 6.37 -0.25
C ASN A 159 -9.93 5.57 -1.19
N ALA A 160 -10.13 6.03 -2.43
CA ALA A 160 -10.86 5.29 -3.46
C ALA A 160 -10.08 4.07 -4.01
N LEU A 161 -8.75 4.02 -3.80
CA LEU A 161 -7.93 2.88 -4.19
C LEU A 161 -8.14 1.72 -3.21
N THR A 162 -8.64 0.60 -3.72
CA THR A 162 -9.02 -0.58 -2.93
C THR A 162 -7.91 -1.61 -2.78
N GLU A 163 -6.73 -1.35 -3.34
CA GLU A 163 -5.57 -2.24 -3.31
C GLU A 163 -5.17 -2.63 -1.89
N ARG A 164 -5.00 -3.93 -1.67
CA ARG A 164 -4.59 -4.49 -0.36
C ARG A 164 -3.09 -4.56 -0.19
N THR A 165 -2.38 -4.88 -1.25
CA THR A 165 -0.92 -4.82 -1.28
C THR A 165 -0.50 -3.40 -1.60
N ARG A 166 -0.34 -2.56 -0.56
CA ARG A 166 -0.05 -1.13 -0.72
C ARG A 166 1.44 -0.87 -0.77
N PHE A 167 1.86 -0.21 -1.82
CA PHE A 167 3.15 0.49 -1.90
C PHE A 167 2.84 1.99 -2.00
N THR A 168 2.60 2.61 -0.87
CA THR A 168 2.04 3.96 -0.76
C THR A 168 2.84 5.00 -1.54
N LYS A 169 4.19 4.90 -1.57
CA LYS A 169 5.04 5.79 -2.38
C LYS A 169 4.75 5.72 -3.88
N GLY A 170 4.43 4.54 -4.37
CA GLY A 170 4.01 4.34 -5.75
C GLY A 170 2.63 4.95 -6.01
N LEU A 171 1.68 4.75 -5.09
CA LEU A 171 0.32 5.28 -5.19
C LEU A 171 0.33 6.82 -5.23
N TYR A 172 1.13 7.48 -4.40
CA TYR A 172 1.29 8.94 -4.43
C TYR A 172 1.77 9.47 -5.78
N ALA A 173 2.62 8.73 -6.46
CA ALA A 173 3.10 9.10 -7.78
C ALA A 173 2.07 8.76 -8.88
N TRP A 174 1.33 7.66 -8.70
CA TRP A 174 0.34 7.15 -9.67
C TRP A 174 -0.89 8.07 -9.79
N ILE A 175 -1.38 8.64 -8.69
CA ILE A 175 -2.55 9.53 -8.71
C ILE A 175 -2.32 10.85 -9.48
N GLY A 176 -1.06 11.20 -9.81
CA GLY A 176 -0.71 12.25 -10.78
C GLY A 176 -0.96 13.69 -10.36
N PHE A 177 -1.27 13.98 -9.08
CA PHE A 177 -1.47 15.33 -8.59
C PHE A 177 -0.18 16.15 -8.58
N LYS A 178 -0.32 17.51 -8.69
CA LYS A 178 0.81 18.44 -8.71
C LYS A 178 1.56 18.41 -7.38
N GLN A 179 2.85 18.02 -7.43
CA GLN A 179 3.68 17.85 -6.23
C GLN A 179 4.89 18.78 -6.23
N THR A 180 5.35 19.08 -5.02
CA THR A 180 6.60 19.81 -4.78
C THR A 180 7.35 19.23 -3.58
N ALA A 181 8.65 19.47 -3.52
CA ALA A 181 9.51 19.05 -2.42
C ALA A 181 9.80 20.20 -1.47
N VAL A 182 9.90 19.90 -0.19
CA VAL A 182 10.51 20.75 0.83
C VAL A 182 11.69 20.00 1.41
N PRO A 183 12.92 20.54 1.24
CA PRO A 183 14.11 19.90 1.80
C PRO A 183 14.12 20.06 3.33
N PHE A 184 14.48 18.99 4.03
CA PHE A 184 14.68 19.02 5.47
C PHE A 184 15.85 18.15 5.90
N ASP A 185 16.44 18.48 7.05
CA ASP A 185 17.49 17.69 7.66
C ASP A 185 16.87 16.62 8.56
N VAL A 186 17.36 15.39 8.42
CA VAL A 186 16.88 14.28 9.24
C VAL A 186 17.52 14.35 10.62
N GLU A 187 16.71 14.44 11.64
CA GLU A 187 17.20 14.31 13.01
C GLU A 187 17.63 12.86 13.31
N SER A 188 18.68 12.71 14.09
CA SER A 188 19.13 11.39 14.54
C SER A 188 18.06 10.79 15.45
N ARG A 189 17.70 9.52 15.23
CA ARG A 189 16.80 8.78 16.13
C ARG A 189 17.31 8.88 17.56
N LYS A 190 16.50 9.40 18.46
CA LYS A 190 16.83 9.45 19.89
C LYS A 190 16.67 8.08 20.55
N ASN A 191 15.66 7.30 20.12
CA ASN A 191 15.35 5.97 20.66
C ASN A 191 15.00 5.00 19.52
N GLY A 192 15.45 3.75 19.58
CA GLY A 192 15.04 2.65 18.68
C GLY A 192 16.15 2.09 17.78
N ARG A 193 16.01 0.81 17.38
CA ARG A 193 16.90 0.10 16.44
C ARG A 193 16.33 0.13 15.03
N SER A 194 17.18 0.37 14.03
CA SER A 194 16.79 0.23 12.62
C SER A 194 16.46 -1.25 12.33
N GLY A 195 15.18 -1.55 12.08
CA GLY A 195 14.68 -2.91 11.87
C GLY A 195 14.84 -3.49 10.46
N TRP A 196 15.52 -2.79 9.53
CA TRP A 196 15.63 -3.25 8.15
C TRP A 196 16.80 -4.23 7.96
N SER A 197 16.48 -5.50 7.78
CA SER A 197 17.43 -6.51 7.32
C SER A 197 17.62 -6.42 5.79
N SER A 198 18.74 -6.92 5.27
CA SER A 198 18.99 -6.99 3.81
C SER A 198 17.92 -7.82 3.09
N LEU A 199 17.39 -8.86 3.75
CA LEU A 199 16.29 -9.67 3.23
C LEU A 199 14.96 -8.87 3.19
N GLY A 200 14.72 -7.99 4.18
CA GLY A 200 13.57 -7.11 4.19
C GLY A 200 13.59 -6.09 3.04
N LEU A 201 14.77 -5.53 2.73
CA LEU A 201 14.96 -4.65 1.58
C LEU A 201 14.73 -5.37 0.25
N TRP A 202 15.16 -6.61 0.12
CA TRP A 202 14.93 -7.43 -1.08
C TRP A 202 13.43 -7.71 -1.27
N ARG A 203 12.73 -8.18 -0.21
CA ARG A 203 11.27 -8.39 -0.26
C ARG A 203 10.53 -7.12 -0.66
N PHE A 204 10.86 -5.99 -0.03
CA PHE A 204 10.27 -4.71 -0.37
C PHE A 204 10.49 -4.30 -1.83
N ALA A 205 11.69 -4.56 -2.38
CA ALA A 205 11.98 -4.29 -3.80
C ALA A 205 11.17 -5.17 -4.74
N VAL A 206 11.03 -6.48 -4.42
CA VAL A 206 10.19 -7.41 -5.18
C VAL A 206 8.73 -6.97 -5.11
N ASP A 207 8.24 -6.64 -3.91
CA ASP A 207 6.87 -6.16 -3.70
C ASP A 207 6.58 -4.88 -4.50
N ALA A 208 7.48 -3.92 -4.50
CA ALA A 208 7.34 -2.69 -5.27
C ALA A 208 7.29 -2.96 -6.79
N ILE A 209 8.15 -3.85 -7.31
CA ILE A 209 8.19 -4.17 -8.75
C ILE A 209 6.95 -4.94 -9.17
N THR A 210 6.56 -5.96 -8.42
CA THR A 210 5.44 -6.85 -8.79
C THR A 210 4.08 -6.21 -8.57
N SER A 211 3.96 -5.21 -7.68
CA SER A 211 2.71 -4.45 -7.47
C SER A 211 2.38 -3.50 -8.63
N PHE A 212 3.42 -2.97 -9.32
CA PHE A 212 3.22 -1.97 -10.37
C PHE A 212 3.57 -2.46 -11.78
N SER A 213 3.98 -3.72 -11.94
CA SER A 213 4.43 -4.19 -13.24
C SER A 213 4.18 -5.67 -13.48
N MET A 214 3.77 -5.96 -14.72
CA MET A 214 3.76 -7.31 -15.28
C MET A 214 5.05 -7.66 -16.02
N ILE A 215 6.08 -6.82 -15.98
CA ILE A 215 7.36 -7.06 -16.69
C ILE A 215 8.01 -8.38 -16.25
N PRO A 216 8.10 -8.73 -14.95
CA PRO A 216 8.66 -10.01 -14.55
C PRO A 216 7.97 -11.20 -15.21
N LEU A 217 6.64 -11.14 -15.37
CA LEU A 217 5.87 -12.17 -16.03
C LEU A 217 6.14 -12.22 -17.53
N ARG A 218 6.23 -11.06 -18.19
CA ARG A 218 6.50 -10.94 -19.63
C ARG A 218 7.93 -11.36 -20.00
N ILE A 219 8.92 -11.10 -19.17
CA ILE A 219 10.31 -11.51 -19.42
C ILE A 219 10.38 -13.03 -19.62
N TRP A 220 9.70 -13.81 -18.80
CA TRP A 220 9.70 -15.27 -18.94
C TRP A 220 9.06 -15.73 -20.24
N SER A 221 8.05 -15.04 -20.75
CA SER A 221 7.47 -15.34 -22.07
C SER A 221 8.47 -15.09 -23.20
N TYR A 222 9.25 -14.00 -23.13
CA TYR A 222 10.30 -13.72 -24.12
C TYR A 222 11.46 -14.71 -24.02
N VAL A 223 11.93 -15.00 -22.80
CA VAL A 223 12.99 -15.99 -22.55
C VAL A 223 12.56 -17.36 -23.07
N GLY A 224 11.34 -17.79 -22.73
CA GLY A 224 10.78 -19.04 -23.23
C GLY A 224 10.68 -19.07 -24.75
N GLY A 225 10.24 -18.00 -25.38
CA GLY A 225 10.19 -17.87 -26.84
C GLY A 225 11.56 -18.00 -27.52
N VAL A 226 12.59 -17.34 -27.00
CA VAL A 226 13.96 -17.43 -27.50
C VAL A 226 14.50 -18.86 -27.35
N ILE A 227 14.32 -19.46 -26.17
CA ILE A 227 14.76 -20.84 -25.92
C ILE A 227 14.04 -21.82 -26.85
N SER A 228 12.73 -21.67 -27.05
CA SER A 228 11.95 -22.51 -27.97
C SER A 228 12.42 -22.39 -29.41
N LEU A 229 12.68 -21.15 -29.85
CA LEU A 229 13.20 -20.94 -31.21
C LEU A 229 14.56 -21.60 -31.41
N PHE A 230 15.44 -21.49 -30.40
CA PHE A 230 16.75 -22.12 -30.41
C PHE A 230 16.64 -23.65 -30.40
N ALA A 231 15.73 -24.21 -29.60
CA ALA A 231 15.48 -25.66 -29.53
C ALA A 231 14.95 -26.22 -30.85
N ILE A 232 14.04 -25.49 -31.53
CA ILE A 232 13.49 -25.87 -32.83
C ILE A 232 14.62 -25.84 -33.88
N GLY A 233 15.42 -24.77 -33.90
CA GLY A 233 16.55 -24.65 -34.81
C GLY A 233 17.60 -25.75 -34.62
N TYR A 234 17.92 -26.06 -33.36
CA TYR A 234 18.85 -27.14 -33.02
C TYR A 234 18.28 -28.53 -33.38
N GLY A 235 17.00 -28.76 -33.10
CA GLY A 235 16.33 -29.99 -33.48
C GLY A 235 16.29 -30.22 -35.00
N LEU A 236 16.02 -29.15 -35.77
CA LEU A 236 16.09 -29.20 -37.23
C LEU A 236 17.53 -29.47 -37.74
N TYR A 237 18.52 -28.83 -37.13
CA TYR A 237 19.93 -29.10 -37.45
C TYR A 237 20.30 -30.55 -37.17
N CYS A 238 19.94 -31.12 -36.04
CA CYS A 238 20.18 -32.51 -35.69
C CYS A 238 19.50 -33.47 -36.68
N PHE A 239 18.25 -33.21 -37.05
CA PHE A 239 17.48 -33.98 -38.01
C PHE A 239 18.15 -33.99 -39.41
N LEU A 240 18.54 -32.80 -39.90
CA LEU A 240 19.21 -32.70 -41.21
C LEU A 240 20.58 -33.37 -41.20
N ARG A 241 21.34 -33.26 -40.11
CA ARG A 241 22.64 -33.91 -39.95
C ARG A 241 22.51 -35.44 -39.91
N GLU A 242 21.53 -35.96 -39.19
CA GLU A 242 21.26 -37.40 -39.14
C GLU A 242 20.91 -37.96 -40.52
N PHE A 243 20.09 -37.21 -41.25
CA PHE A 243 19.72 -37.57 -42.62
C PHE A 243 20.89 -37.56 -43.59
N ALA A 244 21.86 -36.63 -43.41
CA ALA A 244 23.02 -36.46 -44.32
C ALA A 244 24.20 -37.37 -43.99
N TYR A 245 24.47 -37.68 -42.70
CA TYR A 245 25.75 -38.27 -42.27
C TYR A 245 25.62 -39.52 -41.37
N GLY A 246 24.41 -39.94 -41.00
CA GLY A 246 24.18 -41.05 -40.06
C GLY A 246 24.53 -40.69 -38.60
N THR A 247 24.08 -41.53 -37.65
CA THR A 247 24.21 -41.26 -36.22
C THR A 247 25.47 -41.82 -35.58
N ASP A 248 26.25 -40.95 -34.93
CA ASP A 248 27.21 -41.31 -33.88
C ASP A 248 27.21 -40.23 -32.78
N VAL A 249 26.14 -40.09 -32.00
CA VAL A 249 26.12 -39.15 -30.87
C VAL A 249 25.76 -39.85 -29.59
N PRO A 250 26.52 -39.68 -28.49
CA PRO A 250 26.11 -40.15 -27.17
C PRO A 250 24.88 -39.34 -26.69
N ALA A 251 23.68 -39.75 -27.12
CA ALA A 251 22.44 -39.00 -26.98
C ALA A 251 21.99 -38.82 -25.55
N ILE A 252 22.37 -39.69 -24.60
CA ILE A 252 21.82 -39.72 -23.25
C ILE A 252 22.29 -38.56 -22.39
N SER A 253 23.57 -38.22 -22.41
CA SER A 253 24.11 -37.12 -21.57
C SER A 253 23.62 -35.75 -21.99
N SER A 254 23.55 -35.49 -23.31
CA SER A 254 23.03 -34.22 -23.85
C SER A 254 21.53 -34.10 -23.61
N LEU A 255 20.76 -35.21 -23.67
CA LEU A 255 19.36 -35.22 -23.34
C LEU A 255 19.12 -34.91 -21.86
N MET A 256 19.87 -35.51 -20.94
CA MET A 256 19.76 -35.26 -19.51
C MET A 256 20.07 -33.81 -19.14
N ILE A 257 21.09 -33.19 -19.74
CA ILE A 257 21.41 -31.77 -19.56
C ILE A 257 20.27 -30.90 -20.06
N ALA A 258 19.72 -31.17 -21.24
CA ALA A 258 18.61 -30.42 -21.79
C ALA A 258 17.36 -30.52 -20.94
N VAL A 259 16.98 -31.72 -20.52
CA VAL A 259 15.80 -31.94 -19.65
C VAL A 259 15.96 -31.21 -18.32
N THR A 260 17.11 -31.30 -17.65
CA THR A 260 17.37 -30.65 -16.37
C THR A 260 17.34 -29.12 -16.52
N PHE A 261 17.93 -28.59 -17.61
CA PHE A 261 17.92 -27.15 -17.89
C PHE A 261 16.48 -26.62 -18.11
N PHE A 262 15.71 -27.29 -18.98
CA PHE A 262 14.32 -26.87 -19.23
C PHE A 262 13.43 -27.02 -18.00
N ALA A 263 13.62 -28.09 -17.20
CA ALA A 263 12.91 -28.23 -15.93
C ALA A 263 13.22 -27.08 -14.97
N GLY A 264 14.48 -26.64 -14.87
CA GLY A 264 14.87 -25.49 -14.06
C GLY A 264 14.23 -24.19 -14.53
N VAL A 265 14.25 -23.90 -15.84
CA VAL A 265 13.59 -22.73 -16.43
C VAL A 265 12.08 -22.74 -16.21
N GLN A 266 11.45 -23.90 -16.34
CA GLN A 266 10.02 -24.08 -16.13
C GLN A 266 9.65 -23.85 -14.66
N LEU A 267 10.40 -24.38 -13.71
CA LEU A 267 10.16 -24.16 -12.28
C LEU A 267 10.29 -22.68 -11.90
N MET A 268 11.29 -21.96 -12.48
CA MET A 268 11.43 -20.51 -12.26
C MET A 268 10.22 -19.73 -12.79
N SER A 269 9.74 -20.05 -13.99
CA SER A 269 8.56 -19.37 -14.57
C SER A 269 7.29 -19.63 -13.76
N LEU A 270 7.10 -20.87 -13.27
CA LEU A 270 6.00 -21.23 -12.37
C LEU A 270 6.09 -20.47 -11.03
N GLY A 271 7.29 -20.28 -10.50
CA GLY A 271 7.52 -19.48 -9.30
C GLY A 271 7.06 -18.03 -9.47
N VAL A 272 7.38 -17.40 -10.60
CA VAL A 272 6.89 -16.03 -10.91
C VAL A 272 5.37 -16.00 -11.04
N ILE A 273 4.76 -16.97 -11.74
CA ILE A 273 3.31 -17.07 -11.85
C ILE A 273 2.68 -17.23 -10.47
N GLY A 274 3.26 -18.08 -9.61
CA GLY A 274 2.80 -18.29 -8.24
C GLY A 274 2.78 -17.01 -7.41
N GLU A 275 3.80 -16.15 -7.54
CA GLU A 275 3.84 -14.84 -6.87
C GLU A 275 2.66 -13.94 -7.28
N TYR A 276 2.39 -13.83 -8.59
CA TYR A 276 1.25 -13.04 -9.09
C TYR A 276 -0.10 -13.64 -8.67
N LEU A 277 -0.23 -14.97 -8.72
CA LEU A 277 -1.44 -15.66 -8.28
C LEU A 277 -1.70 -15.44 -6.78
N GLY A 278 -0.65 -15.46 -5.96
CA GLY A 278 -0.74 -15.13 -4.52
C GLY A 278 -1.26 -13.71 -4.28
N ARG A 279 -0.87 -12.74 -5.10
CA ARG A 279 -1.38 -11.36 -5.03
C ARG A 279 -2.85 -11.28 -5.45
N VAL A 280 -3.22 -11.90 -6.57
CA VAL A 280 -4.63 -12.01 -7.00
C VAL A 280 -5.47 -12.65 -5.91
N PHE A 281 -5.01 -13.72 -5.29
CA PHE A 281 -5.69 -14.38 -4.18
C PHE A 281 -5.90 -13.45 -2.98
N THR A 282 -4.92 -12.60 -2.65
CA THR A 282 -5.04 -11.62 -1.57
C THR A 282 -6.09 -10.56 -1.90
N GLU A 283 -6.12 -10.08 -3.14
CA GLU A 283 -7.12 -9.09 -3.60
C GLU A 283 -8.53 -9.68 -3.65
N VAL A 284 -8.69 -10.91 -4.16
CA VAL A 284 -10.00 -11.58 -4.28
C VAL A 284 -10.59 -11.91 -2.90
N LYS A 285 -9.78 -12.19 -1.89
CA LYS A 285 -10.26 -12.45 -0.52
C LYS A 285 -11.00 -11.28 0.12
N GLN A 286 -10.77 -10.07 -0.33
CA GLN A 286 -11.40 -8.84 0.15
C GLN A 286 -11.44 -8.68 1.69
N ARG A 287 -10.44 -9.19 2.41
CA ARG A 287 -10.34 -8.98 3.86
C ARG A 287 -10.13 -7.50 4.15
N PRO A 288 -10.71 -6.93 5.22
CA PRO A 288 -10.42 -5.54 5.63
C PRO A 288 -8.92 -5.30 5.74
N LEU A 289 -8.46 -4.10 5.36
CA LEU A 289 -7.04 -3.72 5.49
C LEU A 289 -6.58 -3.77 6.95
N PHE A 290 -7.44 -3.34 7.87
CA PHE A 290 -7.19 -3.31 9.31
C PHE A 290 -8.48 -3.59 10.08
N LEU A 291 -8.34 -3.97 11.34
CA LEU A 291 -9.43 -4.10 12.30
C LEU A 291 -9.13 -3.16 13.46
N VAL A 292 -10.08 -2.33 13.80
CA VAL A 292 -10.00 -1.40 14.93
C VAL A 292 -10.45 -2.11 16.19
N ALA A 293 -9.61 -2.06 17.24
CA ALA A 293 -9.95 -2.55 18.57
C ALA A 293 -10.60 -1.45 19.39
N GLU A 294 -10.15 -0.21 19.25
CA GLU A 294 -10.63 0.92 20.05
C GLU A 294 -10.49 2.23 19.26
N GLU A 295 -11.49 3.09 19.41
CA GLU A 295 -11.51 4.47 18.90
C GLU A 295 -11.72 5.43 20.07
N VAL A 296 -10.86 6.44 20.21
CA VAL A 296 -10.94 7.43 21.28
C VAL A 296 -11.01 8.83 20.67
N GLY A 297 -11.99 9.61 21.09
CA GLY A 297 -12.14 11.00 20.68
C GLY A 297 -12.89 11.22 19.38
N PHE A 298 -13.48 10.20 18.82
CA PHE A 298 -14.45 10.35 17.75
C PHE A 298 -15.83 10.55 18.36
N ALA A 299 -16.64 11.49 17.84
CA ALA A 299 -18.04 11.58 18.20
C ALA A 299 -18.71 10.24 17.89
N GLU A 300 -19.53 9.73 18.82
CA GLU A 300 -20.32 8.54 18.52
C GLU A 300 -21.13 8.80 17.24
N PRO A 301 -21.06 7.96 16.23
CA PRO A 301 -21.91 8.09 15.07
C PRO A 301 -23.35 7.93 15.56
N ALA A 302 -24.25 8.80 15.16
CA ALA A 302 -25.66 8.47 15.14
C ALA A 302 -25.77 7.10 14.43
N GLU A 303 -26.33 6.13 15.05
CA GLU A 303 -26.33 4.65 14.87
C GLU A 303 -26.08 4.01 13.48
N SER A 304 -25.80 4.75 12.41
CA SER A 304 -25.77 4.24 11.05
C SER A 304 -24.45 4.37 10.27
N THR A 305 -23.38 4.99 10.81
CA THR A 305 -22.15 5.18 10.02
C THR A 305 -20.88 5.15 10.86
N ARG A 306 -20.48 3.99 11.36
CA ARG A 306 -19.11 3.76 11.87
C ARG A 306 -18.19 3.50 10.69
N PRO A 307 -17.25 4.42 10.33
CA PRO A 307 -16.23 4.11 9.34
C PRO A 307 -15.27 3.07 9.95
N GLY A 308 -15.43 1.83 9.54
CA GLY A 308 -14.58 0.73 10.00
C GLY A 308 -15.28 -0.38 10.77
N ALA A 309 -16.44 -0.16 11.38
CA ALA A 309 -17.35 -1.25 11.72
C ALA A 309 -17.91 -1.78 10.41
N VAL A 310 -17.38 -2.92 9.95
CA VAL A 310 -17.97 -3.65 8.85
C VAL A 310 -19.34 -4.11 9.33
N SER A 311 -20.40 -3.37 8.97
CA SER A 311 -21.76 -3.89 9.07
C SER A 311 -21.83 -5.17 8.22
N PRO A 312 -22.55 -6.22 8.63
CA PRO A 312 -22.83 -7.36 7.77
C PRO A 312 -23.38 -6.95 6.39
N ALA A 313 -23.98 -5.75 6.26
CA ALA A 313 -24.46 -5.17 5.01
C ALA A 313 -23.33 -4.60 4.12
N ASP A 314 -22.16 -4.27 4.67
CA ASP A 314 -21.01 -3.75 3.90
C ASP A 314 -20.18 -4.88 3.21
N TYR A 315 -20.56 -6.14 3.39
CA TYR A 315 -20.06 -7.29 2.63
C TYR A 315 -20.74 -7.43 1.27
N VAL A 316 -21.20 -6.35 0.67
CA VAL A 316 -21.67 -6.40 -0.72
C VAL A 316 -20.44 -6.40 -1.63
N GLY A 317 -20.06 -7.58 -2.09
CA GLY A 317 -19.15 -7.75 -3.23
C GLY A 317 -19.76 -7.07 -4.48
N PRO A 318 -18.99 -6.88 -5.57
CA PRO A 318 -19.41 -6.18 -6.78
C PRO A 318 -20.58 -6.82 -7.55
N LEU A 319 -21.18 -7.86 -7.02
CA LEU A 319 -22.39 -8.52 -7.54
C LEU A 319 -23.49 -8.41 -6.49
N GLY A 320 -24.19 -7.28 -6.51
CA GLY A 320 -25.27 -6.94 -5.58
C GLY A 320 -26.47 -7.88 -5.62
N VAL A 321 -26.35 -9.05 -4.99
CA VAL A 321 -27.49 -9.91 -4.66
C VAL A 321 -27.34 -10.36 -3.22
N VAL A 322 -28.03 -9.70 -2.31
CA VAL A 322 -28.24 -10.19 -0.95
C VAL A 322 -29.57 -10.94 -0.92
N HIS A 323 -29.53 -12.26 -0.82
CA HIS A 323 -30.72 -13.02 -0.41
C HIS A 323 -30.81 -12.98 1.12
N PRO A 324 -31.93 -12.50 1.69
CA PRO A 324 -32.14 -12.57 3.13
C PRO A 324 -32.31 -14.04 3.54
N ILE A 325 -31.48 -14.48 4.46
CA ILE A 325 -31.66 -15.78 5.13
C ILE A 325 -32.83 -15.59 6.10
N HIS A 326 -34.03 -16.04 5.73
CA HIS A 326 -35.13 -16.14 6.65
C HIS A 326 -34.87 -17.27 7.65
N GLY A 327 -34.48 -16.89 8.87
CA GLY A 327 -34.61 -17.72 10.06
C GLY A 327 -36.10 -17.82 10.41
N GLY A 328 -36.66 -19.02 10.34
CA GLY A 328 -38.05 -19.25 10.64
C GLY A 328 -38.40 -19.00 12.12
N ALA A 329 -39.43 -18.20 12.34
CA ALA A 329 -40.30 -18.29 13.52
C ALA A 329 -41.74 -18.26 13.05
N ARG A 330 -42.45 -19.29 13.39
CA ARG A 330 -43.93 -19.46 13.17
C ARG A 330 -44.69 -18.39 13.95
N GLY A 331 -45.78 -17.90 13.35
CA GLY A 331 -46.81 -17.13 14.05
C GLY A 331 -47.79 -16.45 13.09
N ASP A 332 -48.72 -17.16 12.64
CA ASP A 332 -50.16 -17.02 12.41
C ASP A 332 -50.79 -15.63 12.16
N ASN A 333 -51.72 -15.66 11.21
CA ASN A 333 -52.99 -14.89 10.98
C ASN A 333 -52.98 -13.49 10.34
N GLY A 334 -53.66 -13.45 9.18
CA GLY A 334 -54.74 -12.44 9.00
C GLY A 334 -54.64 -11.50 7.79
N ASN A 335 -55.03 -12.00 6.64
CA ASN A 335 -55.94 -11.36 5.67
C ASN A 335 -55.87 -9.82 5.37
N ARG A 336 -55.72 -9.50 4.09
CA ARG A 336 -56.38 -8.51 3.23
C ARG A 336 -55.49 -7.63 2.34
N GLY A 337 -55.84 -7.66 1.05
CA GLY A 337 -55.82 -6.46 0.20
C GLY A 337 -54.75 -6.43 -0.91
N ALA A 338 -55.08 -6.92 -2.08
CA ALA A 338 -54.38 -6.68 -3.32
C ALA A 338 -54.52 -5.22 -3.77
N THR A 339 -53.42 -4.60 -4.23
CA THR A 339 -53.47 -3.59 -5.30
C THR A 339 -52.22 -3.72 -6.18
N ASP A 340 -52.43 -4.02 -7.44
CA ASP A 340 -51.52 -4.02 -8.56
C ASP A 340 -50.87 -2.64 -8.78
N VAL A 341 -49.54 -2.63 -9.01
CA VAL A 341 -48.85 -1.54 -9.70
C VAL A 341 -47.85 -2.16 -10.68
N PRO A 342 -47.87 -1.75 -11.98
CA PRO A 342 -47.05 -2.35 -13.01
C PRO A 342 -45.56 -1.91 -12.95
N PRO A 343 -44.61 -2.69 -13.51
CA PRO A 343 -43.19 -2.40 -13.50
C PRO A 343 -42.84 -1.29 -14.50
N GLN A 344 -42.16 -0.27 -14.04
CA GLN A 344 -41.51 0.74 -14.89
C GLN A 344 -40.14 0.24 -15.36
N GLU A 345 -39.92 0.39 -16.66
CA GLU A 345 -38.68 0.16 -17.38
C GLU A 345 -37.50 0.94 -16.78
N VAL A 346 -36.39 0.24 -16.54
CA VAL A 346 -35.11 0.84 -16.28
C VAL A 346 -34.30 0.88 -17.56
N ALA A 347 -34.13 2.09 -18.08
CA ALA A 347 -33.31 2.36 -19.24
C ALA A 347 -31.81 2.05 -18.94
N ARG A 348 -31.20 1.29 -19.86
CA ARG A 348 -29.76 1.07 -19.95
C ARG A 348 -29.09 2.36 -20.40
N LEU A 349 -28.02 2.77 -19.68
CA LEU A 349 -26.99 3.65 -20.22
C LEU A 349 -25.63 2.99 -20.06
N TYR A 350 -24.86 3.01 -21.14
CA TYR A 350 -23.55 2.42 -21.38
C TYR A 350 -22.45 2.97 -20.48
#